data_d6c20fd5f44b5478f402527cbaff7b19
#
_entry.id   d6c20fd5f44b5478f402527cbaff7b19
#
_cell.length_a   1.000
_cell.length_b   1.000
_cell.length_c   1.000
_cell.angle_alpha   90.00
_cell.angle_beta   90.00
_cell.angle_gamma   90.00
#
_symmetry.space_group_name_H-M   'P 1'
#
loop_
_entity.id
_entity.type
_entity.pdbx_description
1 polymer ?
#
loop_
_entity_poly.entity_id
_entity_poly.type
_entity_poly.pdbx_seq_one_letter_code
_entity_poly.pdbx_strand_id
1 'polypeptide(L)'
;EHLSKYKRLFKEALAGIMQYQDEKTKLFYQLVDMPELEGNYLETSGSAMIAYAILKGCRLGILQEEKWRRRGEEIFDGLEREKLQKDEDGWHLTGICLVAGLGPKDERDGSVEYYLSEPVVSDEEKGVGVFMMAYGEYLKLEKQDEA
;
A
#
# COMPACT_ATOMS: atom_id res chain seq x y z
N GLU A 1 -14.11 -1.95 -25.21
CA GLU A 1 -12.78 -1.40 -25.61
C GLU A 1 -12.08 -0.72 -24.42
N HIS A 2 -12.72 0.24 -23.74
CA HIS A 2 -12.11 0.94 -22.60
C HIS A 2 -11.74 0.03 -21.42
N LEU A 3 -12.59 -0.90 -21.04
CA LEU A 3 -12.36 -1.82 -19.92
C LEU A 3 -11.09 -2.68 -20.12
N SER A 4 -10.86 -3.18 -21.32
CA SER A 4 -9.67 -3.97 -21.62
C SER A 4 -8.39 -3.15 -21.50
N LYS A 5 -8.43 -1.88 -21.91
CA LYS A 5 -7.32 -0.94 -21.75
C LYS A 5 -7.00 -0.69 -20.26
N TYR A 6 -8.03 -0.43 -19.44
CA TYR A 6 -7.83 -0.21 -18.00
C TYR A 6 -7.30 -1.45 -17.28
N LYS A 7 -7.82 -2.65 -17.61
CA LYS A 7 -7.28 -3.91 -17.06
C LYS A 7 -5.80 -4.12 -17.41
N ARG A 8 -5.40 -3.76 -18.64
CA ARG A 8 -4.00 -3.85 -19.05
C ARG A 8 -3.12 -2.87 -18.27
N LEU A 9 -3.50 -1.58 -18.22
CA LEU A 9 -2.76 -0.56 -17.48
C LEU A 9 -2.64 -0.90 -15.99
N PHE A 10 -3.69 -1.41 -15.38
CA PHE A 10 -3.68 -1.88 -14.00
C PHE A 10 -2.63 -2.99 -13.75
N LYS A 11 -2.60 -3.99 -14.63
CA LYS A 11 -1.61 -5.09 -14.54
C LYS A 11 -0.18 -4.60 -14.75
N GLU A 12 0.03 -3.69 -15.68
CA GLU A 12 1.33 -3.09 -15.96
C GLU A 12 1.82 -2.25 -14.77
N ALA A 13 0.94 -1.43 -14.19
CA ALA A 13 1.24 -0.62 -13.00
C ALA A 13 1.62 -1.50 -11.79
N LEU A 14 0.84 -2.54 -11.51
CA LEU A 14 1.17 -3.47 -10.43
C LEU A 14 2.51 -4.19 -10.69
N ALA A 15 2.74 -4.68 -11.89
CA ALA A 15 4.01 -5.34 -12.21
C ALA A 15 5.20 -4.39 -12.07
N GLY A 16 5.02 -3.11 -12.36
CA GLY A 16 6.02 -2.07 -12.18
C GLY A 16 6.32 -1.80 -10.71
N ILE A 17 5.31 -1.54 -9.91
CA ILE A 17 5.51 -1.19 -8.49
C ILE A 17 6.08 -2.36 -7.67
N MET A 18 5.72 -3.59 -7.99
CA MET A 18 6.21 -4.78 -7.28
C MET A 18 7.73 -5.01 -7.38
N GLN A 19 8.42 -4.34 -8.30
CA GLN A 19 9.88 -4.39 -8.40
C GLN A 19 10.57 -3.63 -7.25
N TYR A 20 9.85 -2.76 -6.57
CA TYR A 20 10.33 -1.91 -5.48
C TYR A 20 9.86 -2.38 -4.10
N GLN A 21 9.26 -3.58 -4.02
CA GLN A 21 8.82 -4.14 -2.76
C GLN A 21 10.01 -4.49 -1.87
N ASP A 22 10.00 -4.05 -0.63
CA ASP A 22 10.98 -4.47 0.38
C ASP A 22 10.86 -5.98 0.65
N GLU A 23 11.94 -6.71 0.48
CA GLU A 23 11.92 -8.18 0.59
C GLU A 23 11.61 -8.68 2.00
N LYS A 24 12.00 -7.93 3.02
CA LYS A 24 11.86 -8.33 4.43
C LYS A 24 10.47 -8.06 4.97
N THR A 25 9.97 -6.85 4.77
CA THR A 25 8.69 -6.40 5.34
C THR A 25 7.51 -6.63 4.41
N LYS A 26 7.77 -6.77 3.10
CA LYS A 26 6.81 -6.82 2.01
C LYS A 26 6.08 -5.51 1.75
N LEU A 27 6.48 -4.42 2.40
CA LEU A 27 5.93 -3.08 2.24
C LEU A 27 6.70 -2.27 1.19
N PHE A 28 6.28 -1.03 1.01
CA PHE A 28 6.88 -0.10 0.06
C PHE A 28 7.33 1.17 0.77
N TYR A 29 8.50 1.67 0.37
CA TYR A 29 9.02 2.93 0.86
C TYR A 29 8.25 4.12 0.28
N GLN A 30 8.28 5.27 0.96
CA GLN A 30 7.71 6.53 0.46
C GLN A 30 8.33 6.92 -0.89
N LEU A 31 9.65 6.87 -0.99
CA LEU A 31 10.40 6.97 -2.22
C LEU A 31 10.81 5.54 -2.61
N VAL A 32 10.02 4.93 -3.47
CA VAL A 32 10.07 3.48 -3.73
C VAL A 32 11.40 3.00 -4.33
N ASP A 33 12.07 3.83 -5.11
CA ASP A 33 13.34 3.54 -5.78
C ASP A 33 14.58 3.97 -5.00
N MET A 34 14.40 4.47 -3.76
CA MET A 34 15.48 4.95 -2.90
C MET A 34 15.42 4.34 -1.48
N PRO A 35 15.35 3.01 -1.33
CA PRO A 35 15.14 2.37 -0.02
C PRO A 35 16.24 2.67 1.00
N GLU A 36 17.49 2.89 0.54
CA GLU A 36 18.65 3.17 1.39
C GLU A 36 18.81 4.66 1.75
N LEU A 37 17.92 5.53 1.26
CA LEU A 37 18.03 6.96 1.51
C LEU A 37 17.72 7.28 2.97
N GLU A 38 18.59 8.03 3.63
CA GLU A 38 18.38 8.49 5.00
C GLU A 38 17.09 9.31 5.13
N GLY A 39 16.25 8.96 6.12
CA GLY A 39 14.96 9.59 6.33
C GLY A 39 13.81 8.97 5.51
N ASN A 40 14.10 8.10 4.53
CA ASN A 40 13.04 7.38 3.85
C ASN A 40 12.44 6.30 4.76
N TYR A 41 11.17 6.01 4.59
CA TYR A 41 10.42 5.11 5.47
C TYR A 41 9.42 4.25 4.70
N LEU A 42 9.06 3.11 5.27
CA LEU A 42 7.99 2.25 4.77
C LEU A 42 6.64 2.95 4.97
N GLU A 43 5.98 3.29 3.87
CA GLU A 43 4.76 4.08 3.85
C GLU A 43 3.52 3.18 3.89
N THR A 44 2.66 3.41 4.87
CA THR A 44 1.54 2.54 5.20
C THR A 44 0.39 2.65 4.23
N SER A 45 -0.03 3.86 3.87
CA SER A 45 -1.21 4.06 3.03
C SER A 45 -0.99 3.56 1.61
N GLY A 46 0.16 3.81 1.02
CA GLY A 46 0.54 3.29 -0.31
C GLY A 46 0.64 1.76 -0.32
N SER A 47 1.27 1.19 0.72
CA SER A 47 1.36 -0.27 0.87
C SER A 47 -0.04 -0.90 0.98
N ALA A 48 -0.95 -0.30 1.76
CA ALA A 48 -2.33 -0.76 1.89
C ALA A 48 -3.13 -0.61 0.59
N MET A 49 -2.92 0.46 -0.18
CA MET A 49 -3.51 0.62 -1.52
C MET A 49 -3.10 -0.48 -2.47
N ILE A 50 -1.82 -0.88 -2.45
CA ILE A 50 -1.29 -1.95 -3.30
C ILE A 50 -1.88 -3.30 -2.87
N ALA A 51 -1.91 -3.61 -1.56
CA ALA A 51 -2.56 -4.81 -1.04
C ALA A 51 -4.03 -4.90 -1.47
N TYR A 52 -4.79 -3.84 -1.24
CA TYR A 52 -6.20 -3.74 -1.65
C TYR A 52 -6.39 -3.98 -3.15
N ALA A 53 -5.56 -3.33 -3.98
CA ALA A 53 -5.64 -3.45 -5.43
C ALA A 53 -5.39 -4.89 -5.90
N ILE A 54 -4.42 -5.58 -5.31
CA ILE A 54 -4.09 -6.98 -5.63
C ILE A 54 -5.24 -7.91 -5.19
N LEU A 55 -5.62 -7.87 -3.91
CA LEU A 55 -6.62 -8.75 -3.34
C LEU A 55 -7.98 -8.60 -4.05
N LYS A 56 -8.41 -7.37 -4.25
CA LYS A 56 -9.64 -7.08 -5.02
C LYS A 56 -9.51 -7.50 -6.48
N GLY A 57 -8.35 -7.30 -7.10
CA GLY A 57 -8.08 -7.72 -8.47
C GLY A 57 -8.19 -9.24 -8.64
N CYS A 58 -7.73 -10.02 -7.68
CA CYS A 58 -7.89 -11.47 -7.62
C CYS A 58 -9.37 -11.84 -7.49
N ARG A 59 -10.05 -11.34 -6.48
CA ARG A 59 -11.48 -11.63 -6.24
C ARG A 59 -12.37 -11.30 -7.43
N LEU A 60 -12.05 -10.28 -8.21
CA LEU A 60 -12.80 -9.89 -9.42
C LEU A 60 -12.35 -10.64 -10.69
N GLY A 61 -11.42 -11.58 -10.60
CA GLY A 61 -10.87 -12.31 -11.75
C GLY A 61 -10.11 -11.41 -12.75
N ILE A 62 -9.64 -10.24 -12.31
CA ILE A 62 -8.81 -9.34 -13.13
C ILE A 62 -7.35 -9.80 -13.12
N LEU A 63 -6.88 -10.26 -11.96
CA LEU A 63 -5.56 -10.85 -11.77
C LEU A 63 -5.68 -12.38 -11.69
N GLN A 64 -4.61 -13.07 -12.09
CA GLN A 64 -4.49 -14.53 -11.89
C GLN A 64 -4.23 -14.80 -10.40
N GLU A 65 -5.16 -15.45 -9.74
CA GLU A 65 -5.16 -15.65 -8.30
C GLU A 65 -3.91 -16.40 -7.83
N GLU A 66 -3.53 -17.50 -8.48
CA GLU A 66 -2.36 -18.32 -8.13
C GLU A 66 -1.06 -17.54 -8.14
N LYS A 67 -1.00 -16.46 -8.92
CA LYS A 67 0.19 -15.62 -9.04
C LYS A 67 0.20 -14.44 -8.08
N TRP A 68 -0.97 -13.86 -7.81
CA TRP A 68 -1.07 -12.55 -7.19
C TRP A 68 -1.63 -12.56 -5.77
N ARG A 69 -2.51 -13.49 -5.43
CA ARG A 69 -3.17 -13.53 -4.13
C ARG A 69 -2.17 -13.52 -2.98
N ARG A 70 -1.24 -14.47 -2.97
CA ARG A 70 -0.21 -14.56 -1.94
C ARG A 70 0.58 -13.26 -1.77
N ARG A 71 0.86 -12.55 -2.85
CA ARG A 71 1.58 -11.26 -2.78
C ARG A 71 0.74 -10.19 -2.06
N GLY A 72 -0.56 -10.14 -2.31
CA GLY A 72 -1.47 -9.25 -1.61
C GLY A 72 -1.59 -9.56 -0.12
N GLU A 73 -1.66 -10.86 0.21
CA GLU A 73 -1.67 -11.34 1.58
C GLU A 73 -0.37 -11.01 2.32
N GLU A 74 0.80 -11.28 1.72
CA GLU A 74 2.11 -10.95 2.28
C GLU A 74 2.29 -9.43 2.56
N ILE A 75 1.74 -8.56 1.71
CA ILE A 75 1.74 -7.11 1.97
C ILE A 75 0.85 -6.80 3.17
N PHE A 76 -0.34 -7.38 3.24
CA PHE A 76 -1.27 -7.14 4.34
C PHE A 76 -0.71 -7.64 5.67
N ASP A 77 -0.14 -8.83 5.72
CA ASP A 77 0.55 -9.39 6.89
C ASP A 77 1.73 -8.50 7.32
N GLY A 78 2.45 -7.94 6.34
CA GLY A 78 3.49 -6.95 6.58
C GLY A 78 2.96 -5.68 7.25
N LEU A 79 1.81 -5.17 6.82
CA LEU A 79 1.15 -4.02 7.43
C LEU A 79 0.74 -4.30 8.88
N GLU A 80 0.12 -5.44 9.16
CA GLU A 80 -0.24 -5.82 10.52
C GLU A 80 1.00 -5.91 11.43
N ARG A 81 2.03 -6.58 10.96
CA ARG A 81 3.25 -6.80 11.75
C ARG A 81 4.06 -5.53 12.01
N GLU A 82 4.22 -4.67 11.00
CA GLU A 82 5.15 -3.53 11.05
C GLU A 82 4.46 -2.21 11.42
N LYS A 83 3.16 -2.09 11.17
CA LYS A 83 2.45 -0.80 11.22
C LYS A 83 1.30 -0.75 12.20
N LEU A 84 0.72 -1.89 12.57
CA LEU A 84 -0.35 -1.94 13.54
C LEU A 84 0.24 -2.15 14.95
N GLN A 85 0.09 -1.17 15.80
CA GLN A 85 0.62 -1.16 17.17
C GLN A 85 -0.52 -1.11 18.18
N LYS A 86 -0.32 -1.72 19.34
CA LYS A 86 -1.28 -1.70 20.42
C LYS A 86 -0.67 -1.10 21.69
N ASP A 87 -1.37 -0.17 22.29
CA ASP A 87 -1.04 0.40 23.59
C ASP A 87 -2.26 0.45 24.55
N GLU A 88 -2.20 1.29 25.58
CA GLU A 88 -3.27 1.44 26.58
C GLU A 88 -4.54 2.06 25.99
N ASP A 89 -4.41 2.91 24.97
CA ASP A 89 -5.52 3.61 24.33
C ASP A 89 -6.17 2.78 23.19
N GLY A 90 -5.50 1.73 22.72
CA GLY A 90 -6.04 0.82 21.71
C GLY A 90 -5.08 0.42 20.60
N TRP A 91 -5.63 0.25 19.42
CA TRP A 91 -4.86 -0.06 18.21
C TRP A 91 -4.58 1.20 17.40
N HIS A 92 -3.33 1.38 16.98
CA HIS A 92 -2.83 2.50 16.21
C HIS A 92 -2.19 2.04 14.91
N LEU A 93 -2.58 2.64 13.80
CA LEU A 93 -1.97 2.42 12.50
C LEU A 93 -0.93 3.50 12.24
N THR A 94 0.35 3.15 12.26
CA THR A 94 1.47 4.09 12.21
C THR A 94 2.09 4.20 10.81
N GLY A 95 2.96 5.20 10.59
CA GLY A 95 3.77 5.30 9.37
C GLY A 95 3.00 5.78 8.14
N ILE A 96 2.01 6.63 8.33
CA ILE A 96 1.20 7.23 7.27
C ILE A 96 1.77 8.61 6.91
N CYS A 97 2.04 8.85 5.64
CA CYS A 97 2.33 10.18 5.15
C CYS A 97 1.09 11.07 5.28
N LEU A 98 1.19 12.21 5.99
CA LEU A 98 0.03 13.09 6.19
C LEU A 98 -0.53 13.60 4.88
N VAL A 99 0.34 14.07 3.99
CA VAL A 99 -0.04 14.49 2.64
C VAL A 99 1.18 14.41 1.71
N ALA A 100 1.00 13.81 0.55
CA ALA A 100 2.03 13.83 -0.49
C ALA A 100 1.35 14.12 -1.81
N GLY A 101 1.61 15.27 -2.37
CA GLY A 101 1.01 15.68 -3.63
C GLY A 101 1.78 16.83 -4.26
N LEU A 102 1.65 16.99 -5.55
CA LEU A 102 2.19 18.15 -6.25
C LEU A 102 1.28 19.36 -6.02
N GLY A 103 1.88 20.52 -5.82
CA GLY A 103 1.17 21.77 -5.56
C GLY A 103 1.90 22.98 -6.15
N PRO A 104 1.68 24.16 -5.59
CA PRO A 104 2.45 25.33 -5.95
C PRO A 104 3.95 25.04 -5.85
N LYS A 105 4.73 25.50 -6.84
CA LYS A 105 6.15 25.15 -6.99
C LYS A 105 7.02 25.44 -5.76
N ASP A 106 6.59 26.38 -4.95
CA ASP A 106 7.33 26.87 -3.79
C ASP A 106 7.08 26.02 -2.52
N GLU A 107 6.09 25.11 -2.56
CA GLU A 107 5.66 24.35 -1.39
C GLU A 107 5.66 22.83 -1.61
N ARG A 108 5.33 22.38 -2.84
CA ARG A 108 5.17 20.95 -3.18
C ARG A 108 5.73 20.68 -4.57
N ASP A 109 7.05 20.80 -4.68
CA ASP A 109 7.78 20.75 -5.94
C ASP A 109 8.04 19.32 -6.44
N GLY A 110 7.78 18.30 -5.62
CA GLY A 110 8.01 16.91 -5.94
C GLY A 110 9.47 16.46 -5.78
N SER A 111 10.30 17.28 -5.14
CA SER A 111 11.69 16.90 -4.83
C SER A 111 11.75 15.81 -3.74
N VAL A 112 12.91 15.19 -3.61
CA VAL A 112 13.19 14.22 -2.54
C VAL A 112 13.04 14.89 -1.18
N GLU A 113 13.59 16.10 -1.04
CA GLU A 113 13.54 16.91 0.17
C GLU A 113 12.10 17.21 0.58
N TYR A 114 11.24 17.55 -0.39
CA TYR A 114 9.82 17.76 -0.14
C TYR A 114 9.15 16.49 0.41
N TYR A 115 9.29 15.36 -0.27
CA TYR A 115 8.64 14.11 0.15
C TYR A 115 9.09 13.64 1.54
N LEU A 116 10.36 13.86 1.90
CA LEU A 116 10.89 13.49 3.21
C LEU A 116 10.59 14.53 4.30
N SER A 117 10.17 15.74 3.94
CA SER A 117 9.75 16.77 4.88
C SER A 117 8.31 16.67 5.34
N GLU A 118 7.49 15.89 4.62
CA GLU A 118 6.08 15.71 4.98
C GLU A 118 5.94 14.93 6.29
N PRO A 119 5.03 15.34 7.19
CA PRO A 119 4.84 14.66 8.47
C PRO A 119 4.41 13.20 8.29
N VAL A 120 5.02 12.34 9.08
CA VAL A 120 4.60 10.93 9.23
C VAL A 120 3.75 10.83 10.49
N VAL A 121 2.52 10.37 10.34
CA VAL A 121 1.51 10.37 11.40
C VAL A 121 0.92 8.98 11.63
N SER A 122 0.16 8.86 12.71
CA SER A 122 -0.65 7.67 13.01
C SER A 122 -2.14 7.99 12.88
N ASP A 123 -2.95 6.97 12.58
CA ASP A 123 -4.41 6.99 12.58
C ASP A 123 -5.06 8.01 11.64
N GLU A 124 -4.32 8.45 10.64
CA GLU A 124 -4.85 9.37 9.65
C GLU A 124 -5.88 8.65 8.75
N GLU A 125 -7.00 9.31 8.52
CA GLU A 125 -8.24 8.74 7.97
C GLU A 125 -8.08 8.04 6.62
N LYS A 126 -7.28 8.59 5.69
CA LYS A 126 -7.05 7.94 4.38
C LYS A 126 -6.25 6.65 4.51
N GLY A 127 -5.26 6.63 5.44
CA GLY A 127 -4.45 5.44 5.70
C GLY A 127 -5.28 4.35 6.37
N VAL A 128 -6.02 4.70 7.42
CA VAL A 128 -6.94 3.77 8.10
C VAL A 128 -8.02 3.27 7.14
N GLY A 129 -8.60 4.16 6.34
CA GLY A 129 -9.64 3.80 5.37
C GLY A 129 -9.19 2.74 4.38
N VAL A 130 -8.02 2.93 3.76
CA VAL A 130 -7.50 1.96 2.78
C VAL A 130 -7.01 0.66 3.43
N PHE A 131 -6.45 0.72 4.65
CA PHE A 131 -6.12 -0.46 5.43
C PHE A 131 -7.36 -1.33 5.70
N MET A 132 -8.46 -0.72 6.15
CA MET A 132 -9.73 -1.42 6.35
C MET A 132 -10.32 -1.98 5.06
N MET A 133 -10.15 -1.30 3.93
CA MET A 133 -10.55 -1.81 2.62
C MET A 133 -9.72 -3.04 2.21
N ALA A 134 -8.42 -3.03 2.44
CA ALA A 134 -7.53 -4.18 2.18
C ALA A 134 -7.92 -5.37 3.07
N TYR A 135 -8.14 -5.15 4.35
CA TYR A 135 -8.61 -6.16 5.29
C TYR A 135 -9.93 -6.79 4.85
N GLY A 136 -10.89 -5.95 4.42
CA GLY A 136 -12.17 -6.45 3.91
C GLY A 136 -12.04 -7.34 2.67
N GLU A 137 -11.09 -7.09 1.78
CA GLU A 137 -10.82 -7.98 0.64
C GLU A 137 -10.07 -9.26 1.07
N TYR A 138 -9.14 -9.15 2.01
CA TYR A 138 -8.45 -10.30 2.62
C TYR A 138 -9.46 -11.31 3.20
N LEU A 139 -10.36 -10.86 4.08
CA LEU A 139 -11.39 -11.70 4.67
C LEU A 139 -12.37 -12.33 3.66
N LYS A 140 -12.64 -11.65 2.55
CA LYS A 140 -13.52 -12.19 1.49
C LYS A 140 -12.87 -13.34 0.75
N LEU A 141 -11.55 -13.28 0.53
CA LEU A 141 -10.80 -14.36 -0.13
C LEU A 141 -10.67 -15.57 0.79
N GLU A 142 -10.40 -15.37 2.10
CA GLU A 142 -10.39 -16.48 3.07
C GLU A 142 -11.72 -17.24 3.11
N LYS A 143 -12.85 -16.53 3.16
CA LYS A 143 -14.19 -17.16 3.16
C LYS A 143 -14.52 -17.91 1.86
N GLN A 144 -13.88 -17.58 0.74
CA GLN A 144 -14.07 -18.32 -0.50
C GLN A 144 -13.38 -19.70 -0.45
N ASP A 145 -12.29 -19.85 0.32
CA ASP A 145 -11.59 -21.13 0.49
C ASP A 145 -12.34 -22.08 1.43
N GLU A 146 -13.19 -21.55 2.31
CA GLU A 146 -13.97 -22.33 3.28
C GLU A 146 -15.30 -22.84 2.71
N ALA A 147 -15.73 -22.38 1.54
CA ALA A 147 -17.02 -22.65 0.89
C ALA A 147 -16.93 -23.75 -0.17
#